data_452dfe7ad36df5c6f6b1634733178895
#
_entry.id   452dfe7ad36df5c6f6b1634733178895
#
_cell.length_a   1.000
_cell.length_b   1.000
_cell.length_c   1.000
_cell.angle_alpha   90.00
_cell.angle_beta   90.00
_cell.angle_gamma   90.00
#
_symmetry.space_group_name_H-M   'P 1'
#
loop_
_entity.id
_entity.type
_entity.pdbx_description
1 polymer ?
#
loop_
_entity_poly.entity_id
_entity_poly.type
_entity_poly.pdbx_seq_one_letter_code
_entity_poly.pdbx_strand_id
1 'polypeptide(L)'
;MITTVYLLLAALALGAPLPHIALQPQSAVLRIAVVGDTGEGSDRVARGIAKLHAKTPLDAVILTGDTFYPCGPASKSDAQWGKVRALSRIGVPLFPVLGNHDFCGKSVPDAQIGLPAVPHWQFPAKQYVVDATLAELLMLDTTPFAFGRSDDAADAVRQTFRAKKVIWRIAAGHHPILSSGYHGHFPRAQHLRMITIAPVMKRAGVDLYICGHDHHLELIDGQPRLLISGAGSDPVPPIVPHARTLFPSEAAAQLGFAVIELDALSMTIRFFDGEGKAISKPFTFRR
;
A
#
# COMPACT_ATOMS: atom_id res chain seq x y z
N MET A 1 -26.13 54.43 -11.02
CA MET A 1 -26.04 53.03 -11.49
C MET A 1 -24.84 52.39 -10.75
N ILE A 2 -25.16 51.61 -9.73
CA ILE A 2 -24.15 50.92 -8.89
C ILE A 2 -24.12 49.48 -9.37
N THR A 3 -23.04 49.07 -10.02
CA THR A 3 -22.82 47.74 -10.53
C THR A 3 -22.32 46.86 -9.37
N THR A 4 -23.19 46.01 -8.82
CA THR A 4 -22.84 45.04 -7.79
C THR A 4 -22.10 43.89 -8.44
N VAL A 5 -20.78 43.76 -8.17
CA VAL A 5 -19.95 42.64 -8.57
C VAL A 5 -20.24 41.50 -7.59
N TYR A 6 -20.91 40.44 -8.04
CA TYR A 6 -21.03 39.19 -7.29
C TYR A 6 -19.72 38.42 -7.40
N LEU A 7 -18.92 38.42 -6.34
CA LEU A 7 -17.85 37.45 -6.16
C LEU A 7 -18.53 36.07 -5.85
N LEU A 8 -18.55 35.19 -6.83
CA LEU A 8 -18.84 33.79 -6.62
C LEU A 8 -17.63 33.16 -5.90
N LEU A 9 -17.69 33.06 -4.58
CA LEU A 9 -16.84 32.16 -3.81
C LEU A 9 -17.30 30.73 -4.15
N ALA A 10 -16.57 30.07 -5.05
CA ALA A 10 -16.68 28.63 -5.21
C ALA A 10 -16.22 27.99 -3.89
N ALA A 11 -17.18 27.63 -3.03
CA ALA A 11 -16.93 26.72 -1.93
C ALA A 11 -16.51 25.38 -2.57
N LEU A 12 -15.21 25.09 -2.54
CA LEU A 12 -14.71 23.75 -2.77
C LEU A 12 -15.43 22.87 -1.75
N ALA A 13 -16.35 22.03 -2.21
CA ALA A 13 -16.96 20.99 -1.40
C ALA A 13 -15.83 20.06 -0.94
N LEU A 14 -15.34 20.27 0.27
CA LEU A 14 -14.48 19.31 0.94
C LEU A 14 -15.30 18.04 1.06
N GLY A 15 -14.88 16.97 0.40
CA GLY A 15 -15.51 15.66 0.53
C GLY A 15 -15.60 15.26 2.01
N ALA A 16 -16.50 14.32 2.33
CA ALA A 16 -16.60 13.78 3.67
C ALA A 16 -15.21 13.32 4.17
N PRO A 17 -14.89 13.53 5.46
CA PRO A 17 -13.61 13.09 6.01
C PRO A 17 -13.44 11.57 5.83
N LEU A 18 -12.22 11.13 5.52
CA LEU A 18 -11.92 9.70 5.39
C LEU A 18 -12.10 9.02 6.77
N PRO A 19 -12.52 7.74 6.79
CA PRO A 19 -12.51 6.96 8.03
C PRO A 19 -11.09 6.82 8.60
N HIS A 20 -10.97 6.91 9.92
CA HIS A 20 -9.73 6.74 10.66
C HIS A 20 -9.76 5.50 11.54
N ILE A 21 -8.68 4.73 11.54
CA ILE A 21 -8.47 3.57 12.42
C ILE A 21 -7.22 3.82 13.26
N ALA A 22 -7.35 3.73 14.58
CA ALA A 22 -6.20 3.83 15.47
C ALA A 22 -5.40 2.52 15.48
N LEU A 23 -4.08 2.61 15.28
CA LEU A 23 -3.14 1.52 15.47
C LEU A 23 -2.24 1.86 16.67
N GLN A 24 -2.29 1.03 17.71
CA GLN A 24 -1.45 1.18 18.89
C GLN A 24 -0.24 0.26 18.79
N PRO A 25 0.98 0.80 18.55
CA PRO A 25 2.19 -0.01 18.52
C PRO A 25 2.46 -0.68 19.87
N GLN A 26 2.97 -1.90 19.84
CA GLN A 26 3.34 -2.65 21.07
C GLN A 26 4.65 -2.15 21.70
N SER A 27 5.41 -1.30 21.00
CA SER A 27 6.69 -0.76 21.44
C SER A 27 6.92 0.66 20.92
N ALA A 28 8.06 1.27 21.27
CA ALA A 28 8.48 2.57 20.73
C ALA A 28 8.82 2.52 19.21
N VAL A 29 8.93 1.32 18.63
CA VAL A 29 9.16 1.11 17.20
C VAL A 29 7.91 0.50 16.60
N LEU A 30 7.32 1.17 15.63
CA LEU A 30 6.21 0.65 14.83
C LEU A 30 6.76 -0.28 13.74
N ARG A 31 6.32 -1.56 13.73
CA ARG A 31 6.77 -2.58 12.77
C ARG A 31 5.61 -3.07 11.92
N ILE A 32 5.72 -2.90 10.62
CA ILE A 32 4.66 -3.25 9.65
C ILE A 32 5.26 -4.14 8.57
N ALA A 33 4.68 -5.32 8.38
CA ALA A 33 4.96 -6.11 7.19
C ALA A 33 4.13 -5.59 6.02
N VAL A 34 4.69 -5.65 4.82
CA VAL A 34 4.06 -5.18 3.58
C VAL A 34 4.14 -6.29 2.55
N VAL A 35 3.00 -6.67 1.99
CA VAL A 35 2.91 -7.67 0.92
C VAL A 35 1.68 -7.41 0.07
N GLY A 36 1.78 -7.60 -1.24
CA GLY A 36 0.67 -7.54 -2.18
C GLY A 36 0.71 -8.68 -3.17
N ASP A 37 -0.29 -8.70 -4.05
CA ASP A 37 -0.35 -9.67 -5.15
C ASP A 37 -0.26 -11.12 -4.63
N THR A 38 -0.97 -11.38 -3.52
CA THR A 38 -0.86 -12.62 -2.77
C THR A 38 -1.64 -13.79 -3.38
N GLY A 39 -2.74 -13.50 -4.07
CA GLY A 39 -3.48 -14.43 -4.91
C GLY A 39 -3.60 -15.85 -4.33
N GLU A 40 -3.19 -16.86 -5.11
CA GLU A 40 -3.23 -18.26 -4.72
C GLU A 40 -2.01 -18.74 -3.93
N GLY A 41 -0.93 -17.96 -3.90
CA GLY A 41 0.34 -18.28 -3.24
C GLY A 41 0.50 -17.78 -1.80
N SER A 42 -0.52 -17.17 -1.23
CA SER A 42 -0.45 -16.44 0.05
C SER A 42 0.03 -17.26 1.25
N ASP A 43 -0.20 -18.58 1.28
CA ASP A 43 0.14 -19.44 2.42
C ASP A 43 1.65 -19.46 2.72
N ARG A 44 2.49 -19.43 1.70
CA ARG A 44 3.94 -19.45 1.89
C ARG A 44 4.45 -18.15 2.49
N VAL A 45 4.07 -17.02 1.88
CA VAL A 45 4.48 -15.70 2.39
C VAL A 45 3.88 -15.43 3.76
N ALA A 46 2.64 -15.86 4.02
CA ALA A 46 1.99 -15.75 5.33
C ALA A 46 2.76 -16.54 6.41
N ARG A 47 3.25 -17.76 6.09
CA ARG A 47 4.11 -18.52 7.01
C ARG A 47 5.42 -17.79 7.30
N GLY A 48 6.04 -17.17 6.28
CA GLY A 48 7.26 -16.36 6.47
C GLY A 48 7.02 -15.17 7.38
N ILE A 49 5.93 -14.44 7.17
CA ILE A 49 5.53 -13.31 8.03
C ILE A 49 5.25 -13.81 9.47
N ALA A 50 4.54 -14.92 9.64
CA ALA A 50 4.26 -15.50 10.95
C ALA A 50 5.53 -15.94 11.70
N LYS A 51 6.48 -16.57 10.99
CA LYS A 51 7.80 -16.92 11.55
C LYS A 51 8.59 -15.69 11.99
N LEU A 52 8.53 -14.62 11.21
CA LEU A 52 9.15 -13.36 11.57
C LEU A 52 8.46 -12.72 12.78
N HIS A 53 7.12 -12.65 12.77
CA HIS A 53 6.31 -12.11 13.86
C HIS A 53 6.60 -12.81 15.20
N ALA A 54 6.77 -14.13 15.18
CA ALA A 54 7.12 -14.91 16.39
C ALA A 54 8.48 -14.54 16.99
N LYS A 55 9.42 -14.03 16.18
CA LYS A 55 10.77 -13.62 16.62
C LYS A 55 10.83 -12.12 16.90
N THR A 56 10.17 -11.35 16.09
CA THR A 56 10.14 -9.88 16.11
C THR A 56 8.70 -9.45 15.91
N PRO A 57 7.98 -9.12 16.99
CA PRO A 57 6.57 -8.79 16.91
C PRO A 57 6.28 -7.65 15.91
N LEU A 58 5.33 -7.90 15.03
CA LEU A 58 4.77 -6.94 14.09
C LEU A 58 3.52 -6.32 14.70
N ASP A 59 3.26 -5.07 14.40
CA ASP A 59 2.06 -4.34 14.82
C ASP A 59 0.92 -4.48 13.82
N ALA A 60 1.25 -4.67 12.53
CA ALA A 60 0.26 -4.81 11.44
C ALA A 60 0.86 -5.45 10.19
N VAL A 61 -0.02 -5.81 9.25
CA VAL A 61 0.32 -6.13 7.86
C VAL A 61 -0.44 -5.19 6.93
N ILE A 62 0.24 -4.54 5.99
CA ILE A 62 -0.36 -3.84 4.86
C ILE A 62 -0.43 -4.78 3.67
N LEU A 63 -1.63 -4.91 3.08
CA LEU A 63 -1.86 -5.65 1.85
C LEU A 63 -1.98 -4.67 0.69
N THR A 64 -1.01 -4.68 -0.24
CA THR A 64 -0.91 -3.67 -1.30
C THR A 64 -1.76 -3.97 -2.54
N GLY A 65 -2.91 -4.59 -2.36
CA GLY A 65 -3.87 -4.91 -3.42
C GLY A 65 -3.66 -6.27 -4.07
N ASP A 66 -4.59 -6.63 -4.95
CA ASP A 66 -4.63 -7.92 -5.64
C ASP A 66 -4.42 -9.09 -4.67
N THR A 67 -5.18 -9.03 -3.57
CA THR A 67 -5.16 -10.06 -2.54
C THR A 67 -5.85 -11.34 -3.01
N PHE A 68 -6.66 -11.23 -4.06
CA PHE A 68 -7.46 -12.31 -4.63
C PHE A 68 -7.21 -12.43 -6.13
N TYR A 69 -6.97 -13.65 -6.62
CA TYR A 69 -6.86 -13.98 -8.03
C TYR A 69 -7.83 -15.10 -8.43
N PRO A 70 -8.34 -15.18 -9.70
CA PRO A 70 -8.11 -14.18 -10.76
C PRO A 70 -8.88 -12.87 -10.53
N CYS A 71 -9.91 -12.85 -9.66
CA CYS A 71 -10.71 -11.68 -9.32
C CYS A 71 -11.08 -11.70 -7.84
N GLY A 72 -11.41 -10.53 -7.29
CA GLY A 72 -11.83 -10.39 -5.90
C GLY A 72 -13.18 -11.06 -5.58
N PRO A 73 -13.57 -11.13 -4.30
CA PRO A 73 -14.81 -11.79 -3.88
C PRO A 73 -16.05 -11.07 -4.38
N ALA A 74 -17.07 -11.85 -4.76
CA ALA A 74 -18.38 -11.33 -5.17
C ALA A 74 -19.29 -11.00 -3.97
N SER A 75 -19.00 -11.55 -2.79
CA SER A 75 -19.75 -11.33 -1.56
C SER A 75 -18.91 -11.62 -0.32
N LYS A 76 -19.44 -11.29 0.87
CA LYS A 76 -18.80 -11.63 2.15
C LYS A 76 -18.77 -13.14 2.47
N SER A 77 -19.60 -13.94 1.79
CA SER A 77 -19.63 -15.40 1.91
C SER A 77 -18.89 -16.12 0.77
N ASP A 78 -18.21 -15.39 -0.10
CA ASP A 78 -17.46 -15.97 -1.22
C ASP A 78 -16.32 -16.88 -0.73
N ALA A 79 -16.12 -18.00 -1.42
CA ALA A 79 -15.04 -18.95 -1.13
C ALA A 79 -13.63 -18.34 -1.28
N GLN A 80 -13.49 -17.28 -2.05
CA GLN A 80 -12.25 -16.52 -2.20
C GLN A 80 -11.65 -16.07 -0.87
N TRP A 81 -12.47 -15.79 0.14
CA TRP A 81 -11.99 -15.44 1.49
C TRP A 81 -11.11 -16.53 2.13
N GLY A 82 -11.18 -17.76 1.62
CA GLY A 82 -10.27 -18.83 2.02
C GLY A 82 -8.80 -18.48 1.79
N LYS A 83 -8.50 -17.69 0.74
CA LYS A 83 -7.13 -17.32 0.33
C LYS A 83 -6.40 -16.43 1.32
N VAL A 84 -7.10 -15.66 2.13
CA VAL A 84 -6.49 -14.75 3.13
C VAL A 84 -6.46 -15.33 4.55
N ARG A 85 -6.96 -16.55 4.76
CA ARG A 85 -7.00 -17.16 6.09
C ARG A 85 -5.63 -17.33 6.72
N ALA A 86 -4.61 -17.64 5.92
CA ALA A 86 -3.25 -17.81 6.44
C ALA A 86 -2.69 -16.47 6.95
N LEU A 87 -2.92 -15.37 6.21
CA LEU A 87 -2.56 -14.02 6.63
C LEU A 87 -3.31 -13.60 7.90
N SER A 88 -4.61 -13.88 7.97
CA SER A 88 -5.43 -13.58 9.14
C SER A 88 -4.97 -14.31 10.41
N ARG A 89 -4.37 -15.53 10.30
CA ARG A 89 -3.83 -16.29 11.42
C ARG A 89 -2.55 -15.73 12.01
N ILE A 90 -1.91 -14.73 11.37
CA ILE A 90 -0.76 -14.04 11.95
C ILE A 90 -1.17 -13.36 13.27
N GLY A 91 -2.44 -12.92 13.39
CA GLY A 91 -2.98 -12.41 14.64
C GLY A 91 -2.80 -10.90 14.85
N VAL A 92 -2.39 -10.16 13.80
CA VAL A 92 -2.28 -8.70 13.81
C VAL A 92 -3.25 -8.07 12.79
N PRO A 93 -3.62 -6.78 12.93
CA PRO A 93 -4.45 -6.10 11.96
C PRO A 93 -3.92 -6.21 10.54
N LEU A 94 -4.80 -6.51 9.59
CA LEU A 94 -4.56 -6.51 8.15
C LEU A 94 -5.20 -5.24 7.56
N PHE A 95 -4.41 -4.39 6.96
CA PHE A 95 -4.85 -3.15 6.31
C PHE A 95 -4.74 -3.29 4.79
N PRO A 96 -5.82 -3.67 4.09
CA PRO A 96 -5.77 -3.84 2.65
C PRO A 96 -5.99 -2.54 1.88
N VAL A 97 -5.47 -2.48 0.66
CA VAL A 97 -5.95 -1.62 -0.41
C VAL A 97 -6.50 -2.48 -1.54
N LEU A 98 -7.32 -1.90 -2.41
CA LEU A 98 -7.83 -2.57 -3.61
C LEU A 98 -6.79 -2.54 -4.72
N GLY A 99 -6.70 -3.63 -5.51
CA GLY A 99 -5.97 -3.70 -6.76
C GLY A 99 -6.91 -3.82 -7.96
N ASN A 100 -6.36 -3.96 -9.16
CA ASN A 100 -7.18 -4.03 -10.37
C ASN A 100 -7.98 -5.34 -10.49
N HIS A 101 -7.49 -6.44 -9.90
CA HIS A 101 -8.22 -7.70 -9.85
C HIS A 101 -9.45 -7.66 -8.92
N ASP A 102 -9.55 -6.69 -8.05
CA ASP A 102 -10.73 -6.45 -7.24
C ASP A 102 -11.89 -5.81 -8.03
N PHE A 103 -11.64 -5.37 -9.28
CA PHE A 103 -12.61 -4.74 -10.18
C PHE A 103 -12.95 -5.59 -11.42
N CYS A 104 -12.59 -6.87 -11.44
CA CYS A 104 -12.79 -7.74 -12.60
C CYS A 104 -13.86 -8.82 -12.36
N GLY A 105 -14.36 -9.40 -13.45
CA GLY A 105 -15.28 -10.53 -13.41
C GLY A 105 -16.58 -10.23 -12.65
N LYS A 106 -16.88 -11.07 -11.65
CA LYS A 106 -18.01 -10.90 -10.72
C LYS A 106 -17.62 -10.26 -9.39
N SER A 107 -16.39 -9.77 -9.29
CA SER A 107 -15.88 -9.12 -8.08
C SER A 107 -16.74 -7.91 -7.71
N VAL A 108 -16.99 -7.77 -6.41
CA VAL A 108 -17.66 -6.61 -5.83
C VAL A 108 -16.72 -6.01 -4.79
N PRO A 109 -15.98 -4.94 -5.12
CA PRO A 109 -15.00 -4.32 -4.19
C PRO A 109 -15.61 -4.01 -2.82
N ASP A 110 -16.89 -3.59 -2.79
CA ASP A 110 -17.61 -3.27 -1.55
C ASP A 110 -17.87 -4.53 -0.67
N ALA A 111 -17.76 -5.75 -1.22
CA ALA A 111 -17.84 -6.97 -0.42
C ALA A 111 -16.68 -7.12 0.56
N GLN A 112 -15.58 -6.40 0.33
CA GLN A 112 -14.40 -6.41 1.21
C GLN A 112 -14.51 -5.38 2.34
N ILE A 113 -15.42 -4.41 2.24
CA ILE A 113 -15.56 -3.27 3.15
C ILE A 113 -16.47 -3.59 4.34
N GLY A 114 -16.15 -3.00 5.49
CA GLY A 114 -16.96 -3.06 6.71
C GLY A 114 -16.69 -4.31 7.53
N LEU A 115 -17.76 -4.99 8.02
CA LEU A 115 -17.61 -6.17 8.87
C LEU A 115 -16.78 -7.26 8.18
N PRO A 116 -15.70 -7.74 8.84
CA PRO A 116 -14.75 -8.62 8.21
C PRO A 116 -15.33 -10.01 7.94
N ALA A 117 -15.02 -10.58 6.76
CA ALA A 117 -15.28 -11.98 6.45
C ALA A 117 -14.23 -12.91 7.09
N VAL A 118 -13.07 -12.37 7.46
CA VAL A 118 -11.99 -13.06 8.19
C VAL A 118 -11.52 -12.19 9.37
N PRO A 119 -11.02 -12.80 10.47
CA PRO A 119 -10.47 -12.06 11.59
C PRO A 119 -9.36 -11.07 11.17
N HIS A 120 -9.21 -10.01 11.93
CA HIS A 120 -8.17 -8.97 11.75
C HIS A 120 -8.22 -8.15 10.46
N TRP A 121 -9.14 -8.41 9.53
CA TRP A 121 -9.35 -7.60 8.33
C TRP A 121 -9.95 -6.24 8.67
N GLN A 122 -9.20 -5.17 8.45
CA GLN A 122 -9.56 -3.79 8.77
C GLN A 122 -9.70 -2.96 7.50
N PHE A 123 -10.89 -2.91 6.92
CA PHE A 123 -11.15 -2.23 5.67
C PHE A 123 -12.46 -1.42 5.74
N PRO A 124 -12.45 -0.21 6.34
CA PRO A 124 -13.66 0.57 6.59
C PRO A 124 -14.22 1.24 5.33
N ALA A 125 -13.35 1.53 4.35
CA ALA A 125 -13.70 2.19 3.09
C ALA A 125 -12.61 1.97 2.05
N LYS A 126 -12.87 2.27 0.77
CA LYS A 126 -11.88 2.17 -0.32
C LYS A 126 -10.65 3.06 -0.09
N GLN A 127 -10.85 4.16 0.64
CA GLN A 127 -9.78 5.03 1.09
C GLN A 127 -9.98 5.32 2.56
N TYR A 128 -8.93 5.21 3.35
CA TYR A 128 -8.98 5.41 4.81
C TYR A 128 -7.59 5.72 5.38
N VAL A 129 -7.55 6.15 6.61
CA VAL A 129 -6.33 6.51 7.32
C VAL A 129 -6.11 5.56 8.50
N VAL A 130 -4.89 5.08 8.66
CA VAL A 130 -4.45 4.39 9.86
C VAL A 130 -3.58 5.35 10.66
N ASP A 131 -4.07 5.73 11.84
CA ASP A 131 -3.38 6.60 12.78
C ASP A 131 -2.52 5.78 13.73
N ALA A 132 -1.21 5.81 13.55
CA ALA A 132 -0.23 5.32 14.50
C ALA A 132 0.46 6.48 15.19
N THR A 133 0.99 6.28 16.41
CA THR A 133 1.61 7.34 17.20
C THR A 133 2.72 8.09 16.45
N LEU A 134 3.50 7.38 15.66
CA LEU A 134 4.65 7.91 14.91
C LEU A 134 4.30 8.25 13.45
N ALA A 135 3.24 7.67 12.91
CA ALA A 135 2.95 7.72 11.48
C ALA A 135 1.46 7.90 11.21
N GLU A 136 1.16 8.56 10.11
CA GLU A 136 -0.16 8.57 9.47
C GLU A 136 -0.03 7.83 8.15
N LEU A 137 -0.79 6.72 8.00
CA LEU A 137 -0.77 5.87 6.83
C LEU A 137 -2.08 6.05 6.07
N LEU A 138 -2.00 6.65 4.88
CA LEU A 138 -3.14 6.83 3.98
C LEU A 138 -3.24 5.63 3.04
N MET A 139 -4.34 4.90 3.14
CA MET A 139 -4.67 3.75 2.32
C MET A 139 -5.53 4.21 1.14
N LEU A 140 -5.08 3.98 -0.09
CA LEU A 140 -5.63 4.54 -1.33
C LEU A 140 -6.18 3.45 -2.25
N ASP A 141 -7.40 3.65 -2.77
CA ASP A 141 -7.83 2.98 -3.99
C ASP A 141 -7.25 3.72 -5.20
N THR A 142 -6.18 3.18 -5.75
CA THR A 142 -5.51 3.77 -6.93
C THR A 142 -6.06 3.27 -8.26
N THR A 143 -6.95 2.27 -8.28
CA THR A 143 -7.45 1.69 -9.52
C THR A 143 -8.26 2.71 -10.34
N PRO A 144 -9.26 3.43 -9.80
CA PRO A 144 -9.96 4.45 -10.57
C PRO A 144 -9.04 5.57 -11.05
N PHE A 145 -8.05 5.98 -10.22
CA PHE A 145 -7.07 7.01 -10.59
C PHE A 145 -6.17 6.55 -11.74
N ALA A 146 -5.58 5.37 -11.65
CA ALA A 146 -4.68 4.82 -12.66
C ALA A 146 -5.38 4.69 -14.04
N PHE A 147 -6.67 4.34 -14.04
CA PHE A 147 -7.47 4.26 -15.26
C PHE A 147 -8.10 5.59 -15.72
N GLY A 148 -7.76 6.70 -15.08
CA GLY A 148 -8.27 8.04 -15.46
C GLY A 148 -9.76 8.25 -15.20
N ARG A 149 -10.36 7.48 -14.28
CA ARG A 149 -11.81 7.51 -13.95
C ARG A 149 -12.13 8.44 -12.78
N SER A 150 -11.16 8.74 -11.92
CA SER A 150 -11.33 9.57 -10.74
C SER A 150 -10.01 10.19 -10.32
N ASP A 151 -10.06 11.35 -9.65
CA ASP A 151 -8.95 12.03 -8.99
C ASP A 151 -8.93 11.81 -7.47
N ASP A 152 -9.86 11.01 -6.93
CA ASP A 152 -10.08 10.83 -5.49
C ASP A 152 -8.80 10.44 -4.72
N ALA A 153 -7.91 9.63 -5.32
CA ALA A 153 -6.64 9.27 -4.68
C ALA A 153 -5.73 10.50 -4.48
N ALA A 154 -5.66 11.40 -5.47
CA ALA A 154 -4.88 12.62 -5.35
C ALA A 154 -5.51 13.61 -4.36
N ASP A 155 -6.83 13.67 -4.31
CA ASP A 155 -7.57 14.52 -3.36
C ASP A 155 -7.43 14.00 -1.93
N ALA A 156 -7.48 12.69 -1.73
CA ALA A 156 -7.21 12.06 -0.43
C ALA A 156 -5.81 12.42 0.10
N VAL A 157 -4.78 12.39 -0.76
CA VAL A 157 -3.42 12.83 -0.37
C VAL A 157 -3.40 14.29 0.05
N ARG A 158 -4.07 15.18 -0.70
CA ARG A 158 -4.14 16.62 -0.38
C ARG A 158 -4.84 16.88 0.94
N GLN A 159 -5.92 16.15 1.23
CA GLN A 159 -6.72 16.32 2.44
C GLN A 159 -6.00 15.79 3.67
N THR A 160 -5.53 14.54 3.63
CA THR A 160 -4.97 13.82 4.78
C THR A 160 -3.76 14.54 5.34
N PHE A 161 -2.79 14.87 4.50
CA PHE A 161 -1.51 15.40 4.98
C PHE A 161 -1.47 16.93 5.12
N ARG A 162 -2.62 17.60 5.03
CA ARG A 162 -2.69 19.08 5.06
C ARG A 162 -2.39 19.69 6.42
N ALA A 163 -2.83 19.09 7.51
CA ALA A 163 -2.91 19.74 8.81
C ALA A 163 -2.19 19.03 9.96
N LYS A 164 -1.92 17.73 9.88
CA LYS A 164 -1.43 16.94 11.01
C LYS A 164 0.10 16.93 11.07
N LYS A 165 0.65 17.27 12.23
CA LYS A 165 2.09 17.14 12.51
C LYS A 165 2.35 15.72 13.01
N VAL A 166 2.57 14.80 12.08
CA VAL A 166 3.08 13.44 12.37
C VAL A 166 4.55 13.34 11.97
N ILE A 167 5.26 12.37 12.55
CA ILE A 167 6.68 12.16 12.22
C ILE A 167 6.80 11.59 10.82
N TRP A 168 6.04 10.54 10.49
CA TRP A 168 6.10 9.88 9.20
C TRP A 168 4.77 9.97 8.46
N ARG A 169 4.80 10.36 7.19
CA ARG A 169 3.66 10.39 6.27
C ARG A 169 3.85 9.30 5.23
N ILE A 170 2.99 8.30 5.29
CA ILE A 170 3.08 7.12 4.41
C ILE A 170 1.78 7.02 3.63
N ALA A 171 1.86 6.76 2.33
CA ALA A 171 0.71 6.41 1.52
C ALA A 171 0.90 5.00 0.96
N ALA A 172 -0.18 4.22 0.90
CA ALA A 172 -0.20 2.90 0.32
C ALA A 172 -1.29 2.82 -0.75
N GLY A 173 -0.98 2.21 -1.88
CA GLY A 173 -1.91 1.93 -2.97
C GLY A 173 -1.46 0.69 -3.72
N HIS A 174 -2.13 0.37 -4.84
CA HIS A 174 -1.75 -0.82 -5.59
C HIS A 174 -0.77 -0.49 -6.73
N HIS A 175 -1.10 0.49 -7.57
CA HIS A 175 -0.35 0.79 -8.78
C HIS A 175 0.94 1.55 -8.48
N PRO A 176 2.09 1.17 -9.07
CA PRO A 176 3.35 1.86 -8.87
C PRO A 176 3.39 3.22 -9.58
N ILE A 177 4.09 4.18 -8.98
CA ILE A 177 4.44 5.46 -9.61
C ILE A 177 5.61 5.29 -10.57
N LEU A 178 6.64 4.56 -10.13
CA LEU A 178 7.77 4.09 -10.91
C LEU A 178 8.05 2.65 -10.51
N SER A 179 8.55 1.85 -11.43
CA SER A 179 8.92 0.46 -11.20
C SER A 179 9.93 -0.01 -12.24
N SER A 180 10.81 -0.90 -11.86
CA SER A 180 11.68 -1.65 -12.76
C SER A 180 10.97 -2.82 -13.44
N GLY A 181 9.73 -3.12 -13.05
CA GLY A 181 8.93 -4.21 -13.59
C GLY A 181 8.21 -3.86 -14.89
N TYR A 182 7.34 -4.78 -15.30
CA TYR A 182 6.64 -4.72 -16.57
C TYR A 182 5.78 -3.45 -16.72
N HIS A 183 5.04 -3.07 -15.68
CA HIS A 183 4.12 -1.94 -15.72
C HIS A 183 4.84 -0.59 -15.65
N GLY A 184 6.05 -0.55 -15.08
CA GLY A 184 6.89 0.64 -15.07
C GLY A 184 7.72 0.82 -16.32
N HIS A 185 8.06 -0.27 -17.03
CA HIS A 185 8.92 -0.23 -18.22
C HIS A 185 8.16 0.14 -19.49
N PHE A 186 6.96 -0.42 -19.68
CA PHE A 186 6.14 -0.12 -20.84
C PHE A 186 5.19 1.03 -20.54
N PRO A 187 5.31 2.19 -21.24
CA PRO A 187 4.47 3.35 -21.00
C PRO A 187 3.02 3.08 -21.39
N ARG A 188 2.26 2.57 -20.44
CA ARG A 188 0.81 2.43 -20.57
C ARG A 188 0.12 3.66 -19.99
N ALA A 189 -1.11 3.92 -20.42
CA ALA A 189 -1.89 5.04 -19.92
C ALA A 189 -2.00 5.07 -18.38
N GLN A 190 -2.12 3.89 -17.75
CA GLN A 190 -2.15 3.72 -16.30
C GLN A 190 -0.86 4.23 -15.64
N HIS A 191 0.30 3.82 -16.13
CA HIS A 191 1.59 4.24 -15.60
C HIS A 191 1.80 5.75 -15.77
N LEU A 192 1.51 6.29 -16.96
CA LEU A 192 1.58 7.74 -17.21
C LEU A 192 0.67 8.53 -16.26
N ARG A 193 -0.52 7.98 -15.95
CA ARG A 193 -1.43 8.59 -14.99
C ARG A 193 -0.87 8.52 -13.57
N MET A 194 -0.32 7.39 -13.13
CA MET A 194 0.28 7.24 -11.81
C MET A 194 1.46 8.19 -11.57
N ILE A 195 2.28 8.48 -12.57
CA ILE A 195 3.36 9.46 -12.45
C ILE A 195 2.82 10.85 -12.03
N THR A 196 1.61 11.22 -12.43
CA THR A 196 1.04 12.54 -12.11
C THR A 196 0.70 12.74 -10.64
N ILE A 197 0.59 11.66 -9.82
CA ILE A 197 0.35 11.79 -8.38
C ILE A 197 1.64 12.10 -7.60
N ALA A 198 2.82 11.82 -8.15
CA ALA A 198 4.10 12.04 -7.47
C ALA A 198 4.31 13.49 -7.02
N PRO A 199 4.07 14.51 -7.85
CA PRO A 199 4.16 15.91 -7.41
C PRO A 199 3.16 16.26 -6.30
N VAL A 200 1.99 15.62 -6.27
CA VAL A 200 0.98 15.83 -5.21
C VAL A 200 1.51 15.26 -3.90
N MET A 201 2.00 14.01 -3.89
CA MET A 201 2.60 13.36 -2.73
C MET A 201 3.82 14.13 -2.21
N LYS A 202 4.70 14.59 -3.12
CA LYS A 202 5.86 15.41 -2.75
C LYS A 202 5.45 16.68 -2.03
N ARG A 203 4.47 17.44 -2.57
CA ARG A 203 3.96 18.67 -1.93
C ARG A 203 3.29 18.40 -0.59
N ALA A 204 2.64 17.25 -0.45
CA ALA A 204 2.03 16.81 0.80
C ALA A 204 3.06 16.31 1.83
N GLY A 205 4.34 16.20 1.45
CA GLY A 205 5.42 15.73 2.31
C GLY A 205 5.33 14.24 2.62
N VAL A 206 4.83 13.44 1.68
CA VAL A 206 4.82 11.97 1.82
C VAL A 206 6.25 11.47 1.81
N ASP A 207 6.63 10.72 2.84
CA ASP A 207 7.98 10.18 3.01
C ASP A 207 8.16 8.87 2.22
N LEU A 208 7.10 8.04 2.19
CA LEU A 208 7.10 6.73 1.53
C LEU A 208 5.76 6.47 0.84
N TYR A 209 5.80 6.01 -0.40
CA TYR A 209 4.67 5.41 -1.10
C TYR A 209 4.90 3.92 -1.26
N ILE A 210 3.93 3.11 -0.83
CA ILE A 210 3.97 1.66 -0.82
C ILE A 210 3.00 1.13 -1.89
N CYS A 211 3.43 0.15 -2.69
CA CYS A 211 2.57 -0.46 -3.71
C CYS A 211 2.92 -1.93 -4.00
N GLY A 212 2.12 -2.55 -4.87
CA GLY A 212 2.32 -3.87 -5.46
C GLY A 212 2.27 -3.79 -6.99
N HIS A 213 1.36 -4.59 -7.62
CA HIS A 213 1.05 -4.64 -9.04
C HIS A 213 2.16 -5.20 -9.93
N ASP A 214 3.39 -4.77 -9.76
CA ASP A 214 4.56 -5.45 -10.31
C ASP A 214 5.03 -6.50 -9.30
N HIS A 215 5.03 -7.76 -9.72
CA HIS A 215 5.22 -8.92 -8.86
C HIS A 215 6.68 -9.13 -8.45
N HIS A 216 7.31 -8.10 -7.88
CA HIS A 216 8.67 -8.16 -7.37
C HIS A 216 8.84 -7.31 -6.11
N LEU A 217 10.05 -7.34 -5.56
CA LEU A 217 10.45 -6.53 -4.42
C LEU A 217 11.39 -5.42 -4.90
N GLU A 218 11.10 -4.16 -4.62
CA GLU A 218 11.94 -3.04 -5.02
C GLU A 218 11.84 -1.87 -4.05
N LEU A 219 12.95 -1.18 -3.87
CA LEU A 219 13.01 0.10 -3.18
C LEU A 219 13.70 1.12 -4.09
N ILE A 220 12.99 2.19 -4.44
CA ILE A 220 13.50 3.28 -5.28
C ILE A 220 13.65 4.53 -4.42
N ASP A 221 14.82 5.15 -4.44
CA ASP A 221 15.04 6.42 -3.74
C ASP A 221 14.35 7.58 -4.44
N GLY A 222 13.90 8.54 -3.65
CA GLY A 222 13.17 9.71 -4.15
C GLY A 222 12.36 10.44 -3.11
N GLN A 223 11.42 11.26 -3.59
CA GLN A 223 10.44 11.92 -2.72
C GLN A 223 9.08 12.00 -3.39
N PRO A 224 8.15 11.13 -2.92
CA PRO A 224 8.35 10.09 -1.91
C PRO A 224 9.36 9.02 -2.37
N ARG A 225 9.91 8.25 -1.42
CA ARG A 225 10.51 6.94 -1.71
C ARG A 225 9.42 5.99 -2.15
N LEU A 226 9.78 5.02 -2.99
CA LEU A 226 8.81 4.05 -3.51
C LEU A 226 9.21 2.65 -3.05
N LEU A 227 8.29 1.96 -2.37
CA LEU A 227 8.44 0.58 -1.95
C LEU A 227 7.45 -0.28 -2.74
N ILE A 228 7.97 -1.16 -3.60
CA ILE A 228 7.18 -2.16 -4.29
C ILE A 228 7.35 -3.48 -3.54
N SER A 229 6.23 -4.07 -3.12
CA SER A 229 6.20 -5.35 -2.41
C SER A 229 5.06 -6.21 -2.96
N GLY A 230 5.12 -6.52 -4.27
CA GLY A 230 4.13 -7.29 -5.02
C GLY A 230 4.51 -8.76 -5.22
N ALA A 231 5.50 -9.28 -4.51
CA ALA A 231 6.00 -10.66 -4.67
C ALA A 231 5.29 -11.67 -3.76
N GLY A 232 4.00 -11.48 -3.48
CA GLY A 232 3.24 -12.32 -2.56
C GLY A 232 2.81 -13.67 -3.12
N SER A 233 2.75 -13.84 -4.44
CA SER A 233 2.46 -15.12 -5.12
C SER A 233 3.45 -15.38 -6.25
N ASP A 234 3.17 -15.04 -7.47
CA ASP A 234 3.95 -15.36 -8.68
C ASP A 234 5.00 -14.28 -8.98
N PRO A 235 6.21 -14.36 -8.41
CA PRO A 235 7.21 -13.31 -8.59
C PRO A 235 7.71 -13.28 -10.04
N VAL A 236 7.80 -12.06 -10.59
CA VAL A 236 8.27 -11.80 -11.94
C VAL A 236 9.53 -10.93 -11.87
N PRO A 237 10.62 -11.30 -12.55
CA PRO A 237 11.83 -10.50 -12.56
C PRO A 237 11.59 -9.07 -13.08
N PRO A 238 12.21 -8.05 -12.49
CA PRO A 238 12.27 -6.73 -13.08
C PRO A 238 12.88 -6.77 -14.49
N ILE A 239 12.37 -5.91 -15.38
CA ILE A 239 12.83 -5.89 -16.79
C ILE A 239 14.09 -5.03 -16.92
N VAL A 240 14.04 -3.80 -16.41
CA VAL A 240 15.17 -2.86 -16.41
C VAL A 240 15.22 -2.14 -15.07
N PRO A 241 16.29 -2.31 -14.31
CA PRO A 241 16.44 -1.60 -13.03
C PRO A 241 16.36 -0.09 -13.23
N HIS A 242 15.57 0.58 -12.41
CA HIS A 242 15.50 2.03 -12.40
C HIS A 242 16.81 2.60 -11.82
N ALA A 243 17.32 3.71 -12.37
CA ALA A 243 18.61 4.29 -11.98
C ALA A 243 18.73 4.64 -10.48
N ARG A 244 17.60 4.78 -9.77
CA ARG A 244 17.54 5.07 -8.33
C ARG A 244 17.14 3.87 -7.47
N THR A 245 17.12 2.67 -8.03
CA THR A 245 16.83 1.44 -7.30
C THR A 245 17.93 1.15 -6.29
N LEU A 246 17.54 0.98 -5.02
CA LEU A 246 18.43 0.68 -3.90
C LEU A 246 18.53 -0.82 -3.63
N PHE A 247 17.50 -1.58 -3.94
CA PHE A 247 17.46 -3.04 -3.78
C PHE A 247 17.60 -3.71 -5.14
N PRO A 248 18.65 -4.50 -5.36
CA PRO A 248 18.98 -5.06 -6.68
C PRO A 248 17.99 -6.12 -7.14
N SER A 249 17.73 -6.13 -8.44
CA SER A 249 16.69 -6.89 -9.12
C SER A 249 16.80 -8.42 -9.03
N GLU A 250 17.99 -9.00 -8.94
CA GLU A 250 18.17 -10.45 -8.90
C GLU A 250 17.55 -11.11 -7.67
N ALA A 251 17.69 -10.48 -6.50
CA ALA A 251 17.06 -10.93 -5.27
C ALA A 251 15.56 -10.55 -5.20
N ALA A 252 15.12 -9.64 -6.07
CA ALA A 252 13.74 -9.16 -6.10
C ALA A 252 12.75 -10.16 -6.73
N ALA A 253 13.24 -11.09 -7.54
CA ALA A 253 12.43 -12.06 -8.30
C ALA A 253 12.15 -13.35 -7.51
N GLN A 254 11.77 -13.24 -6.26
CA GLN A 254 11.40 -14.38 -5.43
C GLN A 254 10.20 -14.05 -4.55
N LEU A 255 9.46 -15.07 -4.12
CA LEU A 255 8.41 -14.88 -3.14
C LEU A 255 8.97 -14.17 -1.91
N GLY A 256 8.27 -13.12 -1.48
CA GLY A 256 8.75 -12.36 -0.35
C GLY A 256 7.86 -11.19 0.03
N PHE A 257 8.35 -10.44 0.99
CA PHE A 257 7.68 -9.29 1.55
C PHE A 257 8.70 -8.27 2.09
N ALA A 258 8.25 -7.06 2.33
CA ALA A 258 9.04 -6.03 3.01
C ALA A 258 8.58 -5.87 4.47
N VAL A 259 9.49 -5.37 5.32
CA VAL A 259 9.15 -4.87 6.65
C VAL A 259 9.66 -3.45 6.78
N ILE A 260 8.78 -2.59 7.31
CA ILE A 260 9.08 -1.20 7.64
C ILE A 260 9.13 -1.10 9.16
N GLU A 261 10.21 -0.57 9.68
CA GLU A 261 10.37 -0.21 11.09
C GLU A 261 10.49 1.30 11.20
N LEU A 262 9.63 1.92 12.03
CA LEU A 262 9.60 3.36 12.25
C LEU A 262 9.85 3.67 13.72
N ASP A 263 10.80 4.55 13.96
CA ASP A 263 10.97 5.24 15.24
C ASP A 263 10.91 6.77 15.04
N ALA A 264 11.15 7.54 16.08
CA ALA A 264 11.09 9.01 16.02
C ALA A 264 12.19 9.63 15.13
N LEU A 265 13.27 8.91 14.86
CA LEU A 265 14.47 9.41 14.18
C LEU A 265 14.73 8.74 12.84
N SER A 266 14.20 7.53 12.64
CA SER A 266 14.53 6.72 11.46
C SER A 266 13.36 5.90 10.94
N MET A 267 13.40 5.64 9.62
CA MET A 267 12.62 4.66 8.90
C MET A 267 13.58 3.63 8.34
N THR A 268 13.41 2.36 8.70
CA THR A 268 14.22 1.25 8.19
C THR A 268 13.35 0.30 7.40
N ILE A 269 13.80 -0.05 6.18
CA ILE A 269 13.13 -1.00 5.29
C ILE A 269 14.06 -2.19 5.08
N ARG A 270 13.50 -3.40 5.18
CA ARG A 270 14.22 -4.66 4.93
C ARG A 270 13.33 -5.63 4.16
N PHE A 271 13.93 -6.38 3.26
CA PHE A 271 13.24 -7.41 2.48
C PHE A 271 13.51 -8.81 3.02
N PHE A 272 12.48 -9.65 2.92
CA PHE A 272 12.47 -11.04 3.39
C PHE A 272 11.92 -11.95 2.29
N ASP A 273 12.42 -13.18 2.20
CA ASP A 273 11.84 -14.21 1.34
C ASP A 273 10.54 -14.78 1.91
N GLY A 274 9.88 -15.67 1.15
CA GLY A 274 8.64 -16.31 1.55
C GLY A 274 8.76 -17.23 2.78
N GLU A 275 9.97 -17.48 3.29
CA GLU A 275 10.23 -18.24 4.52
C GLU A 275 10.56 -17.35 5.72
N GLY A 276 10.60 -16.02 5.53
CA GLY A 276 10.90 -15.04 6.58
C GLY A 276 12.39 -14.87 6.86
N LYS A 277 13.26 -15.26 5.93
CA LYS A 277 14.69 -15.01 5.99
C LYS A 277 14.99 -13.66 5.31
N ALA A 278 15.81 -12.82 5.97
CA ALA A 278 16.22 -11.56 5.37
C ALA A 278 17.07 -11.79 4.11
N ILE A 279 16.71 -11.10 3.03
CA ILE A 279 17.37 -11.15 1.72
C ILE A 279 18.03 -9.81 1.36
N SER A 280 17.92 -8.81 2.22
CA SER A 280 18.61 -7.53 2.09
C SER A 280 19.27 -7.11 3.39
N LYS A 281 20.26 -6.21 3.29
CA LYS A 281 20.65 -5.35 4.40
C LYS A 281 19.53 -4.37 4.70
N PRO A 282 19.46 -3.78 5.91
CA PRO A 282 18.49 -2.72 6.19
C PRO A 282 18.83 -1.45 5.40
N PHE A 283 17.81 -0.81 4.84
CA PHE A 283 17.89 0.52 4.25
C PHE A 283 17.33 1.50 5.27
N THR A 284 18.19 2.33 5.86
CA THR A 284 17.80 3.25 6.93
C THR A 284 17.86 4.69 6.46
N PHE A 285 16.76 5.40 6.64
CA PHE A 285 16.59 6.81 6.29
C PHE A 285 16.33 7.60 7.58
N ARG A 286 17.14 8.63 7.79
CA ARG A 286 17.02 9.50 8.96
C ARG A 286 16.21 10.75 8.63
N ARG A 287 15.52 11.26 9.65
CA ARG A 287 14.84 12.55 9.61
C ARG A 287 15.82 13.69 9.62
#